data_97e27ba01e048b18bb811b363aa914a5
#
_entry.id   97e27ba01e048b18bb811b363aa914a5
#
_cell.length_a   1.000
_cell.length_b   1.000
_cell.length_c   1.000
_cell.angle_alpha   90.00
_cell.angle_beta   90.00
_cell.angle_gamma   90.00
#
_symmetry.space_group_name_H-M   'P 1'
#
loop_
_entity.id
_entity.type
_entity.pdbx_description
1 polymer ?
#
loop_
_entity_poly.entity_id
_entity_poly.type
_entity_poly.pdbx_seq_one_letter_code
_entity_poly.pdbx_strand_id
1 'polypeptide(L)'
;MNEIDFYKGINVSITICDNEGTVIYQNEKSAATFGDKTGQSMLPCHQQRSQEIIHRLLNEGDTNAYTIEKKGVRKMIYQTPWYNDGVIGGLIEFSIVLPETMPHYVRE
;
A
#
# COMPACT_ATOMS: atom_id res chain seq x y z
N MET A 1 8.76 16.07 23.46
CA MET A 1 7.53 15.26 23.37
C MET A 1 7.57 14.46 22.08
N ASN A 2 7.36 13.17 22.17
CA ASN A 2 7.36 12.35 20.97
C ASN A 2 6.00 12.41 20.28
N GLU A 3 6.01 12.53 18.97
CA GLU A 3 4.79 12.42 18.20
C GLU A 3 4.31 10.97 18.23
N ILE A 4 2.99 10.79 18.23
CA ILE A 4 2.40 9.46 18.15
C ILE A 4 2.28 9.08 16.68
N ASP A 5 2.93 7.99 16.30
CA ASP A 5 2.71 7.39 14.99
C ASP A 5 1.57 6.38 15.14
N PHE A 6 0.38 6.82 14.78
CA PHE A 6 -0.84 6.01 14.93
C PHE A 6 -0.83 4.77 14.03
N TYR A 7 -0.03 4.76 12.98
CA TYR A 7 -0.05 3.72 11.95
C TYR A 7 1.04 2.68 12.14
N LYS A 8 1.98 2.94 13.05
CA LYS A 8 3.17 2.10 13.23
C LYS A 8 2.83 0.67 13.58
N GLY A 9 1.93 0.45 14.52
CA GLY A 9 1.63 -0.87 15.07
C GLY A 9 0.26 -1.42 14.74
N ILE A 10 -0.48 -0.82 13.80
CA ILE A 10 -1.81 -1.31 13.46
C ILE A 10 -1.73 -2.59 12.63
N ASN A 11 -2.82 -3.36 12.63
CA ASN A 11 -2.91 -4.64 11.91
C ASN A 11 -3.29 -4.45 10.45
N VAL A 12 -2.67 -3.49 9.80
CA VAL A 12 -2.77 -3.23 8.36
C VAL A 12 -1.38 -2.89 7.88
N SER A 13 -0.92 -3.52 6.81
CA SER A 13 0.38 -3.20 6.23
C SER A 13 0.28 -1.88 5.46
N ILE A 14 1.16 -0.93 5.80
CA ILE A 14 1.26 0.35 5.11
C ILE A 14 2.68 0.50 4.57
N THR A 15 2.80 0.68 3.27
CA THR A 15 4.05 0.94 2.58
C THR A 15 3.89 2.21 1.77
N ILE A 16 4.78 3.18 1.96
CA ILE A 16 4.72 4.47 1.27
C ILE A 16 5.97 4.63 0.42
N CYS A 17 5.80 5.01 -0.84
CA CYS A 17 6.91 5.37 -1.70
C CYS A 17 6.79 6.82 -2.17
N ASP A 18 7.92 7.38 -2.64
CA ASP A 18 7.95 8.66 -3.32
C ASP A 18 7.50 8.48 -4.78
N ASN A 19 7.54 9.57 -5.56
CA ASN A 19 7.09 9.54 -6.96
C ASN A 19 8.04 8.84 -7.91
N GLU A 20 9.21 8.40 -7.42
CA GLU A 20 10.14 7.55 -8.16
C GLU A 20 9.94 6.08 -7.84
N GLY A 21 9.05 5.77 -6.88
CA GLY A 21 8.80 4.41 -6.44
C GLY A 21 9.73 3.92 -5.34
N THR A 22 10.53 4.82 -4.77
CA THR A 22 11.43 4.47 -3.65
C THR A 22 10.64 4.44 -2.35
N VAL A 23 10.75 3.34 -1.60
CA VAL A 23 10.06 3.19 -0.32
C VAL A 23 10.65 4.14 0.72
N ILE A 24 9.80 5.00 1.26
CA ILE A 24 10.19 6.00 2.27
C ILE A 24 9.62 5.71 3.65
N TYR A 25 8.64 4.82 3.75
CA TYR A 25 8.05 4.45 5.03
C TYR A 25 7.44 3.05 4.95
N GLN A 26 7.61 2.28 6.01
CA GLN A 26 6.90 1.04 6.26
C GLN A 26 6.51 1.00 7.73
N ASN A 27 5.24 0.62 8.02
CA ASN A 27 4.90 0.33 9.40
C ASN A 27 5.38 -1.09 9.77
N GLU A 28 5.18 -1.49 11.03
CA GLU A 28 5.67 -2.78 11.52
C GLU A 28 5.09 -3.95 10.74
N LYS A 29 3.80 -3.90 10.39
CA LYS A 29 3.13 -4.96 9.63
C LYS A 29 3.73 -5.11 8.22
N SER A 30 4.02 -4.00 7.55
CA SER A 30 4.67 -4.00 6.24
C SER A 30 6.06 -4.62 6.32
N ALA A 31 6.87 -4.19 7.28
CA ALA A 31 8.22 -4.71 7.45
C ALA A 31 8.21 -6.21 7.79
N ALA A 32 7.27 -6.65 8.62
CA ALA A 32 7.15 -8.06 8.97
C ALA A 32 6.70 -8.92 7.77
N THR A 33 5.89 -8.35 6.88
CA THR A 33 5.36 -9.08 5.72
C THR A 33 6.34 -9.12 4.56
N PHE A 34 6.97 -8.00 4.25
CA PHE A 34 7.79 -7.83 3.04
C PHE A 34 9.28 -7.70 3.31
N GLY A 35 9.69 -7.61 4.58
CA GLY A 35 11.04 -7.23 4.96
C GLY A 35 11.21 -5.71 4.91
N ASP A 36 12.34 -5.23 5.42
CA ASP A 36 12.67 -3.80 5.36
C ASP A 36 13.05 -3.43 3.94
N LYS A 37 12.21 -2.64 3.29
CA LYS A 37 12.39 -2.17 1.91
C LYS A 37 12.67 -0.67 1.85
N THR A 38 12.78 -0.01 2.99
CA THR A 38 13.05 1.44 3.05
C THR A 38 14.32 1.78 2.26
N GLY A 39 14.22 2.77 1.39
CA GLY A 39 15.31 3.18 0.52
C GLY A 39 15.44 2.37 -0.77
N GLN A 40 14.64 1.32 -0.94
CA GLN A 40 14.64 0.49 -2.14
C GLN A 40 13.44 0.80 -3.02
N SER A 41 13.55 0.52 -4.31
CA SER A 41 12.43 0.66 -5.22
C SER A 41 11.43 -0.47 -4.99
N MET A 42 10.14 -0.15 -4.95
CA MET A 42 9.11 -1.17 -4.88
C MET A 42 8.80 -1.77 -6.26
N LEU A 43 9.27 -1.16 -7.35
CA LEU A 43 8.98 -1.61 -8.71
C LEU A 43 9.52 -3.01 -9.02
N PRO A 44 10.77 -3.37 -8.64
CA PRO A 44 11.29 -4.71 -8.95
C PRO A 44 10.55 -5.85 -8.25
N CYS A 45 9.78 -5.55 -7.22
CA CYS A 45 8.97 -6.55 -6.51
C CYS A 45 7.66 -6.89 -7.22
N HIS A 46 7.37 -6.21 -8.35
CA HIS A 46 6.13 -6.33 -9.08
C HIS A 46 6.38 -6.83 -10.49
N GLN A 47 5.40 -7.56 -11.04
CA GLN A 47 5.41 -7.92 -12.45
C GLN A 47 5.27 -6.68 -13.32
N GLN A 48 5.70 -6.77 -14.58
CA GLN A 48 5.68 -5.63 -15.49
C GLN A 48 4.32 -4.94 -15.58
N ARG A 49 3.23 -5.72 -15.64
CA ARG A 49 1.88 -5.16 -15.68
C ARG A 49 1.57 -4.34 -14.43
N SER A 50 1.99 -4.83 -13.26
CA SER A 50 1.81 -4.12 -11.99
C SER A 50 2.64 -2.85 -11.94
N GLN A 51 3.84 -2.87 -12.51
CA GLN A 51 4.67 -1.68 -12.62
C GLN A 51 4.01 -0.61 -13.49
N GLU A 52 3.39 -1.00 -14.59
CA GLU A 52 2.65 -0.08 -15.46
C GLU A 52 1.48 0.57 -14.72
N ILE A 53 0.75 -0.21 -13.93
CA ILE A 53 -0.35 0.31 -13.11
C ILE A 53 0.18 1.33 -12.10
N ILE A 54 1.27 1.02 -11.41
CA ILE A 54 1.88 1.93 -10.43
C ILE A 54 2.31 3.23 -11.11
N HIS A 55 2.94 3.15 -12.26
CA HIS A 55 3.31 4.36 -13.02
C HIS A 55 2.09 5.20 -13.39
N ARG A 56 1.00 4.56 -13.80
CA ARG A 56 -0.24 5.26 -14.11
C ARG A 56 -0.82 5.96 -12.89
N LEU A 57 -0.83 5.27 -11.73
CA LEU A 57 -1.33 5.87 -10.49
C LEU A 57 -0.53 7.12 -10.10
N LEU A 58 0.79 7.05 -10.24
CA LEU A 58 1.68 8.16 -9.92
C LEU A 58 1.49 9.35 -10.88
N ASN A 59 1.11 9.09 -12.12
CA ASN A 59 0.95 10.14 -13.13
C ASN A 59 -0.47 10.68 -13.19
N GLU A 60 -1.48 9.85 -13.01
CA GLU A 60 -2.88 10.21 -13.23
C GLU A 60 -3.68 10.43 -11.94
N GLY A 61 -3.16 10.00 -10.81
CA GLY A 61 -3.84 10.18 -9.53
C GLY A 61 -4.98 9.23 -9.26
N ASP A 62 -5.06 8.13 -10.00
CA ASP A 62 -6.09 7.11 -9.80
C ASP A 62 -5.78 6.23 -8.59
N THR A 63 -6.76 5.48 -8.16
CA THR A 63 -6.60 4.43 -7.17
C THR A 63 -6.75 3.07 -7.82
N ASN A 64 -6.16 2.05 -7.19
CA ASN A 64 -6.24 0.67 -7.65
C ASN A 64 -6.50 -0.25 -6.46
N ALA A 65 -7.42 -1.19 -6.64
CA ALA A 65 -7.75 -2.13 -5.57
C ALA A 65 -7.98 -3.51 -6.18
N TYR A 66 -7.45 -4.52 -5.51
CA TYR A 66 -7.64 -5.92 -5.93
C TYR A 66 -7.43 -6.83 -4.74
N THR A 67 -7.82 -8.09 -4.89
CA THR A 67 -7.55 -9.09 -3.87
C THR A 67 -6.53 -10.10 -4.40
N ILE A 68 -5.75 -10.64 -3.48
CA ILE A 68 -4.87 -11.77 -3.73
C ILE A 68 -5.17 -12.86 -2.71
N GLU A 69 -4.78 -14.08 -3.05
CA GLU A 69 -4.84 -15.19 -2.11
C GLU A 69 -3.50 -15.90 -2.14
N LYS A 70 -2.92 -16.09 -0.96
CA LYS A 70 -1.63 -16.75 -0.81
C LYS A 70 -1.68 -17.65 0.41
N LYS A 71 -1.41 -18.94 0.22
CA LYS A 71 -1.43 -19.94 1.29
C LYS A 71 -2.75 -19.93 2.09
N GLY A 72 -3.88 -19.76 1.38
CA GLY A 72 -5.20 -19.75 2.00
C GLY A 72 -5.59 -18.44 2.68
N VAL A 73 -4.72 -17.43 2.65
CA VAL A 73 -5.01 -16.12 3.23
C VAL A 73 -5.37 -15.17 2.11
N ARG A 74 -6.55 -14.57 2.20
CA ARG A 74 -7.00 -13.56 1.25
C ARG A 74 -6.66 -12.18 1.78
N LYS A 75 -6.11 -11.35 0.89
CA LYS A 75 -5.75 -9.96 1.22
C LYS A 75 -6.35 -9.01 0.19
N MET A 76 -6.74 -7.84 0.64
CA MET A 76 -7.04 -6.72 -0.25
C MET A 76 -5.81 -5.83 -0.34
N ILE A 77 -5.42 -5.51 -1.56
CA ILE A 77 -4.36 -4.54 -1.84
C ILE A 77 -5.04 -3.28 -2.33
N TYR A 78 -4.75 -2.16 -1.71
CA TYR A 78 -5.30 -0.86 -2.07
C TYR A 78 -4.15 0.11 -2.28
N GLN A 79 -4.09 0.71 -3.46
CA GLN A 79 -3.03 1.62 -3.85
C GLN A 79 -3.63 2.97 -4.18
N THR A 80 -3.11 4.02 -3.58
CA THR A 80 -3.60 5.37 -3.76
C THR A 80 -2.45 6.37 -3.68
N PRO A 81 -2.45 7.43 -4.52
CA PRO A 81 -1.46 8.48 -4.39
C PRO A 81 -1.62 9.25 -3.09
N TRP A 82 -0.52 9.79 -2.58
CA TRP A 82 -0.56 10.82 -1.55
C TRP A 82 -0.14 12.15 -2.15
N TYR A 83 -0.64 13.23 -1.56
CA TYR A 83 -0.47 14.57 -2.12
C TYR A 83 0.25 15.47 -1.12
N ASN A 84 1.11 16.33 -1.66
CA ASN A 84 1.75 17.41 -0.92
C ASN A 84 1.40 18.71 -1.64
N ASP A 85 0.62 19.57 -0.99
CA ASP A 85 0.15 20.82 -1.57
C ASP A 85 -0.50 20.66 -2.95
N GLY A 86 -1.34 19.62 -3.08
CA GLY A 86 -2.08 19.34 -4.32
C GLY A 86 -1.28 18.66 -5.42
N VAL A 87 -0.02 18.32 -5.15
CA VAL A 87 0.86 17.62 -6.10
C VAL A 87 1.08 16.20 -5.61
N ILE A 88 1.04 15.23 -6.51
CA ILE A 88 1.32 13.84 -6.16
C ILE A 88 2.76 13.71 -5.69
N GLY A 89 2.95 13.27 -4.44
CA GLY A 89 4.27 13.05 -3.87
C GLY A 89 4.72 11.59 -3.98
N GLY A 90 3.80 10.68 -4.19
CA GLY A 90 4.10 9.26 -4.29
C GLY A 90 2.84 8.42 -4.12
N LEU A 91 3.02 7.20 -3.64
CA LEU A 91 1.96 6.20 -3.54
C LEU A 91 1.95 5.59 -2.15
N ILE A 92 0.75 5.28 -1.65
CA ILE A 92 0.58 4.48 -0.45
C ILE A 92 -0.06 3.15 -0.87
N GLU A 93 0.52 2.05 -0.40
CA GLU A 93 -0.05 0.72 -0.57
C GLU A 93 -0.49 0.17 0.78
N PHE A 94 -1.76 -0.18 0.87
CA PHE A 94 -2.32 -0.90 2.01
C PHE A 94 -2.45 -2.37 1.64
N SER A 95 -2.03 -3.25 2.55
CA SER A 95 -2.27 -4.68 2.42
C SER A 95 -3.05 -5.13 3.65
N ILE A 96 -4.28 -5.57 3.43
CA ILE A 96 -5.26 -5.83 4.50
C ILE A 96 -5.67 -7.29 4.43
N VAL A 97 -5.43 -8.03 5.51
CA VAL A 97 -5.90 -9.42 5.61
C VAL A 97 -7.42 -9.40 5.76
N LEU A 98 -8.11 -10.11 4.88
CA LEU A 98 -9.57 -10.22 4.92
C LEU A 98 -9.98 -11.48 5.68
N PRO A 99 -11.11 -11.43 6.43
CA PRO A 99 -11.66 -12.64 7.03
C PRO A 99 -12.17 -13.60 5.96
N GLU A 100 -12.31 -14.88 6.31
CA GLU A 100 -12.84 -15.89 5.38
C GLU A 100 -14.23 -15.50 4.89
N THR A 101 -15.06 -14.98 5.79
CA THR A 101 -16.39 -14.51 5.48
C THR A 101 -16.49 -13.05 5.88
N MET A 102 -16.84 -12.20 4.93
CA MET A 102 -16.93 -10.77 5.14
C MET A 102 -18.37 -10.33 4.98
N PRO A 103 -19.04 -9.90 6.09
CA PRO A 103 -20.43 -9.42 5.99
C PRO A 103 -20.51 -8.22 5.06
N HIS A 104 -21.64 -8.13 4.36
CA HIS A 104 -21.92 -7.00 3.47
C HIS A 104 -23.26 -6.40 3.83
N TYR A 105 -23.29 -5.10 4.02
CA TYR A 105 -24.49 -4.37 4.39
C TYR A 105 -24.74 -3.25 3.38
N VAL A 106 -25.99 -3.15 2.94
CA VAL A 106 -26.42 -2.02 2.12
C VAL A 106 -26.99 -0.95 3.05
N ARG A 107 -26.43 0.26 2.99
CA ARG A 107 -26.88 1.40 3.79
C ARG A 107 -27.55 2.41 2.87
N GLU A 108 -28.69 2.94 3.33
CA GLU A 108 -29.46 3.95 2.59
C GLU A 108 -29.50 5.27 3.35
#